data_955d45ee1f64e93f11a54f50c9a3790c
#
_entry.id   955d45ee1f64e93f11a54f50c9a3790c
#
_cell.length_a   1.000
_cell.length_b   1.000
_cell.length_c   1.000
_cell.angle_alpha   90.00
_cell.angle_beta   90.00
_cell.angle_gamma   90.00
#
_symmetry.space_group_name_H-M   'P 1'
#
loop_
_entity.id
_entity.type
_entity.pdbx_description
1 polymer ?
#
loop_
_entity_poly.entity_id
_entity_poly.type
_entity_poly.pdbx_seq_one_letter_code
_entity_poly.pdbx_strand_id
1 'polypeptide(L)'
;RSRLPATSIAVGTYANDHHYPGDDWPLAPKSCRWGGRWTGTPFCIPFEALVSSEISNLLAAEKCFSVSHIANGATRLQPLILNIGQAAGLAAALAVRSNLEPRELPVNSLQHQLIDDPHAPAAVMPIWDWPCWHPHWREAQHRAVRNPDTLRQDGSLASAQASDLSLPAAVAAPSERHGQQIQGRFCRDADGLRYWLESGSIRRQLITLEPAVERVLSGAADGTQMDLVAVHNPWGPWWRVSQLLTH
;
A
#
# COMPACT_ATOMS: atom_id res chain seq x y z
N ARG A 1 10.17 11.77 4.21
CA ARG A 1 9.46 10.64 3.56
C ARG A 1 10.30 9.39 3.76
N SER A 2 9.76 8.36 4.42
CA SER A 2 10.46 7.09 4.55
C SER A 2 10.52 6.42 3.17
N ARG A 3 11.72 6.13 2.71
CA ARG A 3 11.96 5.34 1.50
C ARG A 3 11.43 3.92 1.73
N LEU A 4 10.80 3.32 0.70
CA LEU A 4 10.42 1.91 0.77
C LEU A 4 11.69 1.06 1.00
N PRO A 5 11.69 0.13 1.97
CA PRO A 5 12.88 -0.66 2.25
C PRO A 5 13.13 -1.63 1.08
N ALA A 6 14.37 -1.65 0.59
CA ALA A 6 14.80 -2.60 -0.44
C ALA A 6 14.69 -4.06 0.01
N THR A 7 14.66 -4.30 1.33
CA THR A 7 14.58 -5.61 1.96
C THR A 7 13.15 -6.01 2.37
N SER A 8 12.15 -5.37 1.81
CA SER A 8 10.73 -5.66 2.10
C SER A 8 10.36 -7.10 1.77
N ILE A 9 9.70 -7.80 2.71
CA ILE A 9 9.27 -9.20 2.55
C ILE A 9 7.76 -9.40 2.72
N ALA A 10 7.04 -8.38 3.14
CA ALA A 10 5.59 -8.41 3.29
C ALA A 10 5.03 -6.99 3.19
N VAL A 11 3.75 -6.89 2.84
CA VAL A 11 3.02 -5.63 2.67
C VAL A 11 1.77 -5.62 3.51
N GLY A 12 1.56 -4.52 4.25
CA GLY A 12 0.32 -4.24 4.96
C GLY A 12 -0.31 -2.93 4.50
N THR A 13 -1.62 -2.80 4.72
CA THR A 13 -2.39 -1.61 4.32
C THR A 13 -3.34 -1.12 5.40
N TYR A 14 -3.27 -1.69 6.58
CA TYR A 14 -4.19 -1.37 7.65
C TYR A 14 -3.83 -0.06 8.38
N ALA A 15 -4.85 0.66 8.83
CA ALA A 15 -4.66 1.84 9.66
C ALA A 15 -4.19 1.44 11.06
N ASN A 16 -3.48 2.35 11.74
CA ASN A 16 -3.17 2.17 13.14
C ASN A 16 -4.47 2.21 13.97
N ASP A 17 -4.79 1.11 14.62
CA ASP A 17 -5.98 0.95 15.47
C ASP A 17 -5.63 0.76 16.96
N HIS A 18 -4.53 1.30 17.41
CA HIS A 18 -4.17 1.27 18.82
C HIS A 18 -5.29 1.84 19.70
N HIS A 19 -5.56 1.13 20.78
CA HIS A 19 -6.40 1.58 21.87
C HIS A 19 -5.49 2.16 22.95
N TYR A 20 -5.63 3.46 23.22
CA TYR A 20 -4.82 4.16 24.20
C TYR A 20 -5.55 4.20 25.54
N PRO A 21 -4.82 4.19 26.67
CA PRO A 21 -5.44 4.16 27.99
C PRO A 21 -6.09 5.49 28.41
N GLY A 22 -5.92 6.57 27.67
CA GLY A 22 -6.49 7.88 27.95
C GLY A 22 -6.54 8.79 26.74
N ASP A 23 -7.28 9.90 26.85
CA ASP A 23 -7.49 10.88 25.78
C ASP A 23 -6.31 11.84 25.60
N ASP A 24 -5.39 11.88 26.53
CA ASP A 24 -4.22 12.75 26.61
C ASP A 24 -2.97 12.21 25.90
N TRP A 25 -3.08 11.07 25.23
CA TRP A 25 -1.97 10.49 24.48
C TRP A 25 -1.60 11.38 23.29
N PRO A 26 -0.33 11.84 23.20
CA PRO A 26 0.09 12.80 22.17
C PRO A 26 0.22 12.13 20.80
N LEU A 27 -0.88 12.01 20.06
CA LEU A 27 -0.88 11.51 18.70
C LEU A 27 -0.83 12.66 17.71
N ALA A 28 0.06 12.53 16.72
CA ALA A 28 -0.05 13.37 15.53
C ALA A 28 -1.36 13.07 14.79
N PRO A 29 -2.05 14.09 14.25
CA PRO A 29 -3.21 13.89 13.41
C PRO A 29 -2.89 12.93 12.26
N LYS A 30 -3.79 12.03 11.92
CA LYS A 30 -3.64 11.16 10.75
C LYS A 30 -3.56 12.01 9.50
N SER A 31 -2.68 11.62 8.58
CA SER A 31 -2.39 12.37 7.36
C SER A 31 -3.60 12.49 6.44
N CYS A 32 -4.49 11.49 6.45
CA CYS A 32 -5.75 11.57 5.74
C CYS A 32 -6.80 10.69 6.42
N ARG A 33 -8.03 11.18 6.42
CA ARG A 33 -9.15 10.58 7.12
C ARG A 33 -9.48 9.19 6.59
N TRP A 34 -9.53 9.06 5.30
CA TRP A 34 -9.95 7.83 4.62
C TRP A 34 -8.81 6.83 4.51
N GLY A 35 -7.69 7.22 3.98
CA GLY A 35 -6.52 6.35 3.84
C GLY A 35 -6.03 5.84 5.18
N GLY A 36 -5.98 6.71 6.20
CA GLY A 36 -5.53 6.33 7.53
C GLY A 36 -6.50 5.45 8.30
N ARG A 37 -7.79 5.48 7.98
CA ARG A 37 -8.81 4.80 8.79
C ARG A 37 -9.38 3.54 8.13
N TRP A 38 -9.54 3.53 6.82
CA TRP A 38 -10.28 2.48 6.11
C TRP A 38 -9.38 1.53 5.33
N THR A 39 -8.44 2.08 4.61
CA THR A 39 -7.54 1.29 3.77
C THR A 39 -6.12 1.25 4.31
N GLY A 40 -5.78 2.22 5.18
CA GLY A 40 -4.41 2.45 5.59
C GLY A 40 -3.53 2.94 4.44
N THR A 41 -2.40 3.53 4.77
CA THR A 41 -1.33 3.74 3.80
C THR A 41 -0.55 2.44 3.66
N PRO A 42 -0.21 1.98 2.45
CA PRO A 42 0.60 0.79 2.28
C PRO A 42 1.94 0.95 2.99
N PHE A 43 2.37 -0.10 3.66
CA PHE A 43 3.67 -0.16 4.32
C PHE A 43 4.33 -1.51 4.08
N CYS A 44 5.63 -1.55 4.22
CA CYS A 44 6.45 -2.73 4.05
C CYS A 44 7.02 -3.22 5.38
N ILE A 45 7.23 -4.52 5.48
CA ILE A 45 7.98 -5.13 6.57
C ILE A 45 9.37 -5.50 6.02
N PRO A 46 10.44 -4.91 6.54
CA PRO A 46 11.80 -5.27 6.14
C PRO A 46 12.21 -6.61 6.76
N PHE A 47 13.01 -7.38 6.05
CA PHE A 47 13.46 -8.71 6.50
C PHE A 47 14.20 -8.65 7.85
N GLU A 48 14.98 -7.60 8.07
CA GLU A 48 15.73 -7.37 9.30
C GLU A 48 14.85 -7.30 10.54
N ALA A 49 13.57 -6.95 10.39
CA ALA A 49 12.62 -6.95 11.49
C ALA A 49 12.31 -8.37 12.03
N LEU A 50 12.61 -9.41 11.24
CA LEU A 50 12.40 -10.80 11.61
C LEU A 50 13.67 -11.45 12.19
N VAL A 51 14.85 -10.87 11.94
CA VAL A 51 16.13 -11.45 12.29
C VAL A 51 16.56 -10.99 13.69
N SER A 52 16.89 -11.93 14.55
CA SER A 52 17.43 -11.61 15.88
C SER A 52 18.81 -10.96 15.75
N SER A 53 19.05 -9.91 16.53
CA SER A 53 20.36 -9.28 16.65
C SER A 53 21.33 -10.09 17.53
N GLU A 54 20.80 -10.91 18.43
CA GLU A 54 21.60 -11.61 19.46
C GLU A 54 21.75 -13.10 19.16
N ILE A 55 20.71 -13.73 18.61
CA ILE A 55 20.68 -15.17 18.36
C ILE A 55 20.78 -15.41 16.86
N SER A 56 21.85 -16.04 16.42
CA SER A 56 22.21 -16.16 15.01
C SER A 56 21.22 -16.96 14.16
N ASN A 57 20.56 -17.96 14.74
CA ASN A 57 19.66 -18.87 14.04
C ASN A 57 18.17 -18.69 14.40
N LEU A 58 17.79 -17.51 14.90
CA LEU A 58 16.42 -17.19 15.30
C LEU A 58 15.77 -16.22 14.31
N LEU A 59 14.57 -16.60 13.84
CA LEU A 59 13.66 -15.74 13.09
C LEU A 59 12.35 -15.56 13.86
N ALA A 60 11.84 -14.34 13.91
CA ALA A 60 10.50 -14.05 14.39
C ALA A 60 9.49 -14.29 13.25
N ALA A 61 8.44 -15.04 13.49
CA ALA A 61 7.52 -15.51 12.44
C ALA A 61 6.07 -15.06 12.63
N GLU A 62 5.79 -14.21 13.60
CA GLU A 62 4.43 -13.81 13.96
C GLU A 62 4.43 -12.35 14.45
N LYS A 63 3.48 -11.96 15.27
CA LYS A 63 3.35 -10.60 15.84
C LYS A 63 4.53 -10.13 16.68
N CYS A 64 5.43 -11.04 17.02
CA CYS A 64 6.61 -10.81 17.85
C CYS A 64 7.85 -10.31 17.09
N PHE A 65 7.74 -9.98 15.80
CA PHE A 65 8.83 -9.36 15.06
C PHE A 65 9.16 -7.96 15.59
N SER A 66 10.33 -7.45 15.23
CA SER A 66 10.79 -6.14 15.71
C SER A 66 9.93 -5.00 15.13
N VAL A 67 9.13 -4.39 15.98
CA VAL A 67 8.21 -3.32 15.62
C VAL A 67 8.00 -2.37 16.80
N SER A 68 7.85 -1.07 16.52
CA SER A 68 7.52 -0.11 17.58
C SER A 68 6.10 -0.31 18.08
N HIS A 69 5.84 0.08 19.33
CA HIS A 69 4.51 0.04 19.92
C HIS A 69 3.44 0.69 19.04
N ILE A 70 3.72 1.88 18.51
CA ILE A 70 2.79 2.61 17.64
C ILE A 70 2.54 1.86 16.32
N ALA A 71 3.60 1.37 15.65
CA ALA A 71 3.45 0.66 14.38
C ALA A 71 2.72 -0.69 14.56
N ASN A 72 2.84 -1.32 15.72
CA ASN A 72 2.17 -2.58 16.01
C ASN A 72 0.64 -2.49 15.86
N GLY A 73 0.03 -1.32 16.08
CA GLY A 73 -1.40 -1.14 15.84
C GLY A 73 -1.84 -1.41 14.39
N ALA A 74 -0.93 -1.23 13.43
CA ALA A 74 -1.20 -1.51 12.02
C ALA A 74 -0.66 -2.87 11.55
N THR A 75 0.38 -3.40 12.21
CA THR A 75 1.11 -4.57 11.73
C THR A 75 0.67 -5.91 12.34
N ARG A 76 -0.16 -5.89 13.36
CA ARG A 76 -0.62 -7.08 14.10
C ARG A 76 -1.79 -7.85 13.47
N LEU A 77 -2.22 -7.51 12.26
CA LEU A 77 -3.40 -8.09 11.64
C LEU A 77 -3.11 -9.38 10.89
N GLN A 78 -4.07 -10.29 10.93
CA GLN A 78 -3.92 -11.65 10.41
C GLN A 78 -3.42 -11.74 8.96
N PRO A 79 -3.93 -10.97 7.98
CA PRO A 79 -3.44 -11.10 6.60
C PRO A 79 -1.95 -10.82 6.47
N LEU A 80 -1.45 -9.78 7.18
CA LEU A 80 -0.03 -9.45 7.18
C LEU A 80 0.79 -10.52 7.92
N ILE A 81 0.29 -11.01 9.05
CA ILE A 81 0.96 -12.03 9.86
C ILE A 81 1.13 -13.34 9.09
N LEU A 82 0.16 -13.74 8.27
CA LEU A 82 0.29 -14.90 7.39
C LEU A 82 1.44 -14.73 6.39
N ASN A 83 1.57 -13.55 5.78
CA ASN A 83 2.69 -13.25 4.88
C ASN A 83 4.04 -13.23 5.61
N ILE A 84 4.10 -12.68 6.81
CA ILE A 84 5.30 -12.71 7.65
C ILE A 84 5.71 -14.16 7.96
N GLY A 85 4.74 -15.01 8.34
CA GLY A 85 4.97 -16.42 8.58
C GLY A 85 5.51 -17.17 7.36
N GLN A 86 4.93 -16.91 6.18
CA GLN A 86 5.41 -17.45 4.91
C GLN A 86 6.85 -17.02 4.62
N ALA A 87 7.16 -15.74 4.77
CA ALA A 87 8.49 -15.19 4.53
C ALA A 87 9.52 -15.78 5.52
N ALA A 88 9.18 -15.89 6.81
CA ALA A 88 10.06 -16.48 7.82
C ALA A 88 10.32 -17.97 7.55
N GLY A 89 9.29 -18.73 7.19
CA GLY A 89 9.41 -20.15 6.85
C GLY A 89 10.28 -20.39 5.62
N LEU A 90 10.08 -19.59 4.56
CA LEU A 90 10.91 -19.67 3.36
C LEU A 90 12.35 -19.24 3.65
N ALA A 91 12.56 -18.19 4.42
CA ALA A 91 13.88 -17.74 4.83
C ALA A 91 14.63 -18.81 5.62
N ALA A 92 13.98 -19.47 6.57
CA ALA A 92 14.56 -20.58 7.32
C ALA A 92 14.97 -21.74 6.41
N ALA A 93 14.10 -22.12 5.46
CA ALA A 93 14.38 -23.17 4.48
C ALA A 93 15.58 -22.81 3.57
N LEU A 94 15.67 -21.56 3.13
CA LEU A 94 16.79 -21.06 2.33
C LEU A 94 18.09 -21.04 3.12
N ALA A 95 18.06 -20.58 4.37
CA ALA A 95 19.21 -20.55 5.25
C ALA A 95 19.81 -21.96 5.43
N VAL A 96 18.95 -22.94 5.75
CA VAL A 96 19.39 -24.34 5.88
C VAL A 96 19.95 -24.91 4.58
N ARG A 97 19.27 -24.68 3.46
CA ARG A 97 19.71 -25.20 2.15
C ARG A 97 21.03 -24.61 1.67
N SER A 98 21.29 -23.36 2.02
CA SER A 98 22.50 -22.65 1.62
C SER A 98 23.61 -22.71 2.69
N ASN A 99 23.36 -23.35 3.82
CA ASN A 99 24.25 -23.38 4.98
C ASN A 99 24.68 -21.97 5.43
N LEU A 100 23.70 -21.06 5.49
CA LEU A 100 23.88 -19.66 5.92
C LEU A 100 23.10 -19.39 7.21
N GLU A 101 23.53 -18.41 7.97
CA GLU A 101 22.67 -17.84 9.00
C GLU A 101 21.57 -16.97 8.38
N PRO A 102 20.39 -16.82 9.02
CA PRO A 102 19.32 -15.95 8.51
C PRO A 102 19.77 -14.55 8.14
N ARG A 103 20.65 -13.94 8.91
CA ARG A 103 21.22 -12.61 8.65
C ARG A 103 22.07 -12.49 7.40
N GLU A 104 22.58 -13.61 6.91
CA GLU A 104 23.47 -13.69 5.74
C GLU A 104 22.71 -13.97 4.45
N LEU A 105 21.40 -14.24 4.56
CA LEU A 105 20.58 -14.54 3.39
C LEU A 105 20.55 -13.36 2.42
N PRO A 106 20.76 -13.61 1.11
CA PRO A 106 20.48 -12.63 0.09
C PRO A 106 18.97 -12.35 0.03
N VAL A 107 18.52 -11.25 0.62
CA VAL A 107 17.08 -10.92 0.73
C VAL A 107 16.42 -10.86 -0.64
N ASN A 108 17.15 -10.43 -1.67
CA ASN A 108 16.65 -10.43 -3.04
C ASN A 108 16.22 -11.84 -3.52
N SER A 109 16.98 -12.88 -3.16
CA SER A 109 16.61 -14.27 -3.48
C SER A 109 15.33 -14.70 -2.77
N LEU A 110 15.16 -14.31 -1.50
CA LEU A 110 13.93 -14.55 -0.74
C LEU A 110 12.74 -13.83 -1.38
N GLN A 111 12.90 -12.56 -1.75
CA GLN A 111 11.87 -11.77 -2.42
C GLN A 111 11.41 -12.42 -3.73
N HIS A 112 12.34 -12.82 -4.57
CA HIS A 112 12.02 -13.48 -5.84
C HIS A 112 11.24 -14.78 -5.62
N GLN A 113 11.64 -15.60 -4.67
CA GLN A 113 10.92 -16.85 -4.39
C GLN A 113 9.54 -16.62 -3.79
N LEU A 114 9.34 -15.59 -2.97
CA LEU A 114 8.02 -15.19 -2.47
C LEU A 114 7.08 -14.74 -3.61
N ILE A 115 7.60 -13.95 -4.55
CA ILE A 115 6.83 -13.45 -5.70
C ILE A 115 6.47 -14.61 -6.65
N ASP A 116 7.42 -15.53 -6.89
CA ASP A 116 7.31 -16.55 -7.91
C ASP A 116 6.68 -17.85 -7.42
N ASP A 117 6.34 -17.95 -6.14
CA ASP A 117 5.67 -19.15 -5.60
C ASP A 117 4.42 -19.47 -6.43
N PRO A 118 4.33 -20.69 -6.98
CA PRO A 118 3.22 -21.06 -7.86
C PRO A 118 1.90 -21.27 -7.14
N HIS A 119 1.94 -21.53 -5.83
CA HIS A 119 0.77 -21.86 -5.02
C HIS A 119 0.33 -20.71 -4.10
N ALA A 120 1.28 -19.96 -3.60
CA ALA A 120 1.04 -18.87 -2.64
C ALA A 120 1.92 -17.66 -2.94
N PRO A 121 1.78 -16.99 -4.10
CA PRO A 121 2.59 -15.82 -4.42
C PRO A 121 2.32 -14.71 -3.41
N ALA A 122 3.39 -14.09 -2.89
CA ALA A 122 3.30 -13.05 -1.88
C ALA A 122 3.81 -11.70 -2.40
N ALA A 123 3.08 -10.64 -2.07
CA ALA A 123 3.51 -9.28 -2.35
C ALA A 123 4.65 -8.89 -1.40
N VAL A 124 5.76 -8.44 -1.95
CA VAL A 124 6.87 -7.86 -1.20
C VAL A 124 6.96 -6.34 -1.38
N MET A 125 6.35 -5.81 -2.44
CA MET A 125 6.24 -4.38 -2.71
C MET A 125 4.78 -3.96 -2.80
N PRO A 126 4.40 -2.77 -2.29
CA PRO A 126 3.02 -2.33 -2.15
C PRO A 126 2.45 -1.80 -3.46
N ILE A 127 2.18 -2.68 -4.41
CA ILE A 127 1.60 -2.33 -5.71
C ILE A 127 0.07 -2.35 -5.63
N TRP A 128 -0.57 -1.21 -5.89
CA TRP A 128 -2.03 -1.07 -5.91
C TRP A 128 -2.67 -1.30 -7.27
N ASP A 129 -1.88 -1.16 -8.34
CA ASP A 129 -2.43 -1.19 -9.70
C ASP A 129 -2.94 -2.57 -10.09
N TRP A 130 -2.37 -3.64 -9.53
CA TRP A 130 -2.77 -5.00 -9.85
C TRP A 130 -2.84 -5.93 -8.64
N PRO A 131 -3.88 -6.75 -8.55
CA PRO A 131 -3.93 -7.83 -7.56
C PRO A 131 -2.99 -8.99 -7.95
N CYS A 132 -2.68 -9.87 -7.00
CA CYS A 132 -1.70 -10.95 -7.18
C CYS A 132 -2.04 -11.96 -8.30
N TRP A 133 -3.29 -12.06 -8.70
CA TRP A 133 -3.73 -12.92 -9.82
C TRP A 133 -3.67 -12.23 -11.19
N HIS A 134 -3.31 -10.93 -11.26
CA HIS A 134 -3.18 -10.21 -12.53
C HIS A 134 -1.93 -10.67 -13.28
N PRO A 135 -1.99 -10.88 -14.62
CA PRO A 135 -0.85 -11.40 -15.40
C PRO A 135 0.44 -10.60 -15.25
N HIS A 136 0.34 -9.28 -15.09
CA HIS A 136 1.50 -8.38 -14.95
C HIS A 136 1.97 -8.16 -13.51
N TRP A 137 1.28 -8.71 -12.51
CA TRP A 137 1.61 -8.47 -11.13
C TRP A 137 3.02 -8.93 -10.75
N ARG A 138 3.41 -10.15 -11.16
CA ARG A 138 4.74 -10.70 -10.86
C ARG A 138 5.86 -9.84 -11.44
N GLU A 139 5.74 -9.46 -12.71
CA GLU A 139 6.73 -8.61 -13.37
C GLU A 139 6.84 -7.24 -12.69
N ALA A 140 5.72 -6.65 -12.31
CA ALA A 140 5.69 -5.38 -11.58
C ALA A 140 6.36 -5.50 -10.20
N GLN A 141 6.12 -6.59 -9.45
CA GLN A 141 6.81 -6.87 -8.19
C GLN A 141 8.32 -6.98 -8.40
N HIS A 142 8.78 -7.78 -9.35
CA HIS A 142 10.21 -7.92 -9.66
C HIS A 142 10.86 -6.59 -10.06
N ARG A 143 10.17 -5.79 -10.84
CA ARG A 143 10.63 -4.45 -11.23
C ARG A 143 10.78 -3.54 -10.02
N ALA A 144 9.80 -3.52 -9.14
CA ALA A 144 9.83 -2.71 -7.92
C ALA A 144 10.91 -3.19 -6.92
N VAL A 145 11.18 -4.49 -6.85
CA VAL A 145 12.31 -5.04 -6.07
C VAL A 145 13.65 -4.56 -6.62
N ARG A 146 13.85 -4.60 -7.94
CA ARG A 146 15.08 -4.12 -8.57
C ARG A 146 15.26 -2.61 -8.45
N ASN A 147 14.17 -1.86 -8.54
CA ASN A 147 14.17 -0.41 -8.44
C ASN A 147 12.94 0.10 -7.68
N PRO A 148 13.02 0.26 -6.36
CA PRO A 148 11.91 0.76 -5.53
C PRO A 148 11.41 2.15 -5.94
N ASP A 149 12.24 2.97 -6.61
CA ASP A 149 11.85 4.31 -7.08
C ASP A 149 10.83 4.27 -8.23
N THR A 150 10.55 3.09 -8.80
CA THR A 150 9.45 2.89 -9.75
C THR A 150 8.06 2.97 -9.10
N LEU A 151 7.99 2.83 -7.79
CA LEU A 151 6.75 2.98 -7.04
C LEU A 151 6.63 4.38 -6.43
N ARG A 152 5.44 4.94 -6.55
CA ARG A 152 5.06 6.12 -5.77
C ARG A 152 4.76 5.70 -4.33
N GLN A 153 4.77 6.65 -3.42
CA GLN A 153 4.52 6.39 -2.00
C GLN A 153 3.13 5.80 -1.71
N ASP A 154 2.19 6.01 -2.59
CA ASP A 154 0.84 5.48 -2.50
C ASP A 154 0.70 4.06 -3.09
N GLY A 155 1.79 3.45 -3.54
CA GLY A 155 1.80 2.11 -4.13
C GLY A 155 1.39 2.07 -5.61
N SER A 156 1.20 3.22 -6.28
CA SER A 156 1.01 3.25 -7.73
C SER A 156 2.35 3.22 -8.46
N LEU A 157 2.36 2.60 -9.64
CA LEU A 157 3.52 2.64 -10.53
C LEU A 157 3.68 4.03 -11.16
N ALA A 158 4.92 4.46 -11.35
CA ALA A 158 5.19 5.65 -12.14
C ALA A 158 4.78 5.41 -13.60
N SER A 159 4.22 6.46 -14.25
CA SER A 159 3.58 6.34 -15.57
C SER A 159 4.47 5.74 -16.66
N ALA A 160 5.76 6.08 -16.67
CA ALA A 160 6.71 5.54 -17.64
C ALA A 160 6.92 4.03 -17.52
N GLN A 161 6.72 3.45 -16.35
CA GLN A 161 6.86 2.00 -16.12
C GLN A 161 5.56 1.22 -16.36
N ALA A 162 4.42 1.89 -16.26
CA ALA A 162 3.13 1.26 -16.60
C ALA A 162 2.97 1.04 -18.12
N SER A 163 3.57 1.91 -18.95
CA SER A 163 3.52 1.79 -20.42
C SER A 163 4.47 0.74 -20.98
N ASP A 164 5.58 0.44 -20.30
CA ASP A 164 6.56 -0.54 -20.73
C ASP A 164 6.12 -2.00 -20.52
N LEU A 165 5.12 -2.22 -19.65
CA LEU A 165 4.50 -3.52 -19.50
C LEU A 165 3.56 -3.71 -20.68
N SER A 166 3.98 -4.47 -21.70
CA SER A 166 3.16 -4.81 -22.86
C SER A 166 1.87 -5.50 -22.39
N LEU A 167 0.81 -4.70 -22.28
CA LEU A 167 -0.52 -5.16 -21.90
C LEU A 167 -1.15 -5.88 -23.08
N PRO A 168 -1.77 -7.06 -22.90
CA PRO A 168 -2.71 -7.56 -23.89
C PRO A 168 -3.79 -6.48 -24.12
N ALA A 169 -4.14 -6.25 -25.38
CA ALA A 169 -5.06 -5.19 -25.82
C ALA A 169 -6.46 -5.18 -25.15
N ALA A 170 -6.77 -6.20 -24.36
CA ALA A 170 -8.04 -6.36 -23.66
C ALA A 170 -8.06 -5.86 -22.19
N VAL A 171 -6.93 -5.42 -21.65
CA VAL A 171 -6.88 -4.85 -20.28
C VAL A 171 -6.81 -3.34 -20.40
N ALA A 172 -7.82 -2.67 -19.83
CA ALA A 172 -8.08 -1.25 -19.89
C ALA A 172 -6.88 -0.33 -20.13
N ALA A 173 -7.06 0.60 -21.04
CA ALA A 173 -6.02 1.48 -21.57
C ALA A 173 -5.21 2.17 -20.46
N PRO A 174 -3.89 2.34 -20.63
CA PRO A 174 -2.99 3.00 -19.69
C PRO A 174 -3.40 4.42 -19.29
N SER A 175 -4.23 5.08 -20.08
CA SER A 175 -4.75 6.42 -19.81
C SER A 175 -5.57 6.53 -18.54
N GLU A 176 -6.23 5.45 -18.09
CA GLU A 176 -7.04 5.47 -16.88
C GLU A 176 -6.23 5.43 -15.58
N ARG A 177 -4.94 5.12 -15.67
CA ARG A 177 -4.04 5.02 -14.51
C ARG A 177 -3.28 6.31 -14.19
N HIS A 178 -3.32 7.27 -15.08
CA HIS A 178 -2.49 8.50 -15.01
C HIS A 178 -3.16 9.68 -14.32
N GLY A 179 -4.25 9.44 -13.60
CA GLY A 179 -5.05 10.51 -13.06
C GLY A 179 -5.83 11.23 -14.17
N GLN A 180 -7.11 10.99 -14.20
CA GLN A 180 -8.03 11.69 -15.07
C GLN A 180 -8.44 13.00 -14.41
N GLN A 181 -8.56 14.05 -15.20
CA GLN A 181 -9.26 15.23 -14.76
C GLN A 181 -10.75 14.92 -14.76
N ILE A 182 -11.36 15.10 -13.60
CA ILE A 182 -12.81 14.92 -13.38
C ILE A 182 -13.40 16.17 -12.76
N GLN A 183 -14.57 16.54 -13.22
CA GLN A 183 -15.29 17.71 -12.75
C GLN A 183 -16.67 17.33 -12.26
N GLY A 184 -17.16 18.04 -11.27
CA GLY A 184 -18.50 17.84 -10.76
C GLY A 184 -18.79 18.56 -9.46
N ARG A 185 -19.97 18.31 -8.94
CA ARG A 185 -20.43 18.86 -7.67
C ARG A 185 -19.97 17.97 -6.53
N PHE A 186 -19.25 18.55 -5.59
CA PHE A 186 -18.82 17.87 -4.37
C PHE A 186 -20.00 17.68 -3.42
N CYS A 187 -20.11 16.51 -2.81
CA CYS A 187 -21.12 16.17 -1.81
C CYS A 187 -20.49 15.33 -0.69
N ARG A 188 -21.10 15.40 0.49
CA ARG A 188 -20.79 14.51 1.62
C ARG A 188 -21.99 13.65 1.99
N ASP A 189 -21.74 12.51 2.60
CA ASP A 189 -22.79 11.79 3.31
C ASP A 189 -23.23 12.55 4.56
N ALA A 190 -24.43 12.26 5.03
CA ALA A 190 -25.03 12.92 6.20
C ALA A 190 -24.18 12.79 7.48
N ASP A 191 -23.39 11.72 7.60
CA ASP A 191 -22.42 11.50 8.68
C ASP A 191 -21.09 12.25 8.47
N GLY A 192 -20.93 12.91 7.30
CA GLY A 192 -19.71 13.61 6.92
C GLY A 192 -18.50 12.71 6.72
N LEU A 193 -18.70 11.39 6.64
CA LEU A 193 -17.62 10.40 6.61
C LEU A 193 -17.15 10.05 5.20
N ARG A 194 -17.95 10.28 4.18
CA ARG A 194 -17.62 9.96 2.79
C ARG A 194 -17.78 11.17 1.90
N TYR A 195 -16.89 11.24 0.92
CA TYR A 195 -16.88 12.27 -0.09
C TYR A 195 -17.32 11.71 -1.42
N TRP A 196 -18.06 12.53 -2.18
CA TRP A 196 -18.58 12.18 -3.47
C TRP A 196 -18.39 13.32 -4.47
N LEU A 197 -18.24 12.97 -5.73
CA LEU A 197 -18.30 13.90 -6.85
C LEU A 197 -19.43 13.47 -7.78
N GLU A 198 -20.39 14.34 -8.00
CA GLU A 198 -21.52 14.14 -8.90
C GLU A 198 -21.30 14.89 -10.21
N SER A 199 -21.37 14.18 -11.33
CA SER A 199 -21.24 14.74 -12.67
C SER A 199 -22.34 14.14 -13.56
N GLY A 200 -23.41 14.89 -13.80
CA GLY A 200 -24.62 14.38 -14.44
C GLY A 200 -25.25 13.25 -13.61
N SER A 201 -25.44 12.09 -14.22
CA SER A 201 -25.97 10.89 -13.55
C SER A 201 -24.90 10.04 -12.85
N ILE A 202 -23.64 10.43 -12.95
CA ILE A 202 -22.52 9.65 -12.40
C ILE A 202 -22.16 10.18 -11.03
N ARG A 203 -22.12 9.30 -10.02
CA ARG A 203 -21.67 9.59 -8.67
C ARG A 203 -20.42 8.78 -8.37
N ARG A 204 -19.32 9.46 -8.02
CA ARG A 204 -18.01 8.85 -7.74
C ARG A 204 -17.65 9.05 -6.29
N GLN A 205 -17.39 7.98 -5.57
CA GLN A 205 -16.81 8.10 -4.23
C GLN A 205 -15.38 8.58 -4.34
N LEU A 206 -15.01 9.57 -3.52
CA LEU A 206 -13.67 10.11 -3.48
C LEU A 206 -12.94 9.66 -2.21
N ILE A 207 -11.65 9.35 -2.38
CA ILE A 207 -10.69 9.22 -1.28
C ILE A 207 -9.44 9.98 -1.63
N THR A 208 -8.59 10.26 -0.65
CA THR A 208 -7.25 10.81 -0.90
C THR A 208 -6.24 10.31 0.12
N LEU A 209 -4.99 10.20 -0.29
CA LEU A 209 -3.83 9.99 0.56
C LEU A 209 -2.99 11.27 0.74
N GLU A 210 -3.41 12.37 0.08
CA GLU A 210 -2.70 13.64 0.09
C GLU A 210 -3.27 14.56 1.20
N PRO A 211 -2.50 14.88 2.25
CA PRO A 211 -2.99 15.71 3.37
C PRO A 211 -3.47 17.10 2.94
N ALA A 212 -2.88 17.65 1.87
CA ALA A 212 -3.29 18.94 1.32
C ALA A 212 -4.68 18.87 0.67
N VAL A 213 -4.95 17.79 -0.06
CA VAL A 213 -6.25 17.52 -0.70
C VAL A 213 -7.30 17.27 0.39
N GLU A 214 -6.98 16.45 1.40
CA GLU A 214 -7.91 16.18 2.51
C GLU A 214 -8.33 17.44 3.26
N ARG A 215 -7.40 18.38 3.51
CA ARG A 215 -7.73 19.66 4.15
C ARG A 215 -8.77 20.46 3.37
N VAL A 216 -8.67 20.46 2.04
CA VAL A 216 -9.64 21.16 1.19
C VAL A 216 -10.97 20.41 1.15
N LEU A 217 -10.95 19.10 0.91
CA LEU A 217 -12.17 18.28 0.86
C LEU A 217 -12.92 18.33 2.20
N SER A 218 -12.21 18.28 3.33
CA SER A 218 -12.82 18.37 4.65
C SER A 218 -13.41 19.75 4.97
N GLY A 219 -12.88 20.81 4.39
CA GLY A 219 -13.39 22.19 4.55
C GLY A 219 -14.44 22.61 3.53
N ALA A 220 -14.56 21.90 2.41
CA ALA A 220 -15.45 22.29 1.32
C ALA A 220 -16.93 22.17 1.71
N ALA A 221 -17.77 23.10 1.23
CA ALA A 221 -19.21 23.02 1.41
C ALA A 221 -19.85 22.03 0.42
N ASP A 222 -20.94 21.41 0.83
CA ASP A 222 -21.76 20.62 -0.08
C ASP A 222 -22.22 21.46 -1.26
N GLY A 223 -22.19 20.88 -2.45
CA GLY A 223 -22.58 21.56 -3.67
C GLY A 223 -21.44 22.34 -4.35
N THR A 224 -20.24 22.43 -3.75
CA THR A 224 -19.10 23.09 -4.37
C THR A 224 -18.72 22.42 -5.69
N GLN A 225 -18.55 23.22 -6.74
CA GLN A 225 -18.00 22.72 -8.01
C GLN A 225 -16.48 22.50 -7.84
N MET A 226 -16.03 21.32 -8.22
CA MET A 226 -14.62 20.96 -8.12
C MET A 226 -14.09 20.42 -9.43
N ASP A 227 -12.81 20.70 -9.68
CA ASP A 227 -12.02 20.14 -10.75
C ASP A 227 -10.83 19.42 -10.13
N LEU A 228 -10.76 18.10 -10.35
CA LEU A 228 -9.87 17.21 -9.63
C LEU A 228 -9.05 16.37 -10.60
N VAL A 229 -7.85 16.02 -10.21
CA VAL A 229 -7.11 14.90 -10.82
C VAL A 229 -7.27 13.68 -9.92
N ALA A 230 -7.87 12.63 -10.45
CA ALA A 230 -8.13 11.40 -9.70
C ALA A 230 -7.86 10.14 -10.52
N VAL A 231 -7.47 9.08 -9.83
CA VAL A 231 -7.25 7.74 -10.39
C VAL A 231 -8.39 6.83 -9.99
N HIS A 232 -9.03 6.20 -10.96
CA HIS A 232 -10.04 5.18 -10.71
C HIS A 232 -9.39 3.93 -10.10
N ASN A 233 -9.97 3.43 -9.01
CA ASN A 233 -9.61 2.11 -8.50
C ASN A 233 -10.41 1.03 -9.25
N PRO A 234 -9.78 0.20 -10.09
CA PRO A 234 -10.50 -0.84 -10.84
C PRO A 234 -11.05 -1.97 -9.95
N TRP A 235 -10.60 -2.03 -8.69
CA TRP A 235 -10.93 -3.10 -7.74
C TRP A 235 -11.89 -2.65 -6.64
N GLY A 236 -12.34 -1.38 -6.67
CA GLY A 236 -13.26 -0.82 -5.69
C GLY A 236 -14.02 0.38 -6.23
N PRO A 237 -15.06 0.84 -5.51
CA PRO A 237 -15.99 1.84 -6.02
C PRO A 237 -15.48 3.28 -5.95
N TRP A 238 -14.24 3.50 -5.52
CA TRP A 238 -13.72 4.82 -5.21
C TRP A 238 -12.66 5.31 -6.20
N TRP A 239 -12.58 6.63 -6.29
CA TRP A 239 -11.56 7.37 -7.04
C TRP A 239 -10.61 8.02 -6.06
N ARG A 240 -9.31 7.82 -6.26
CA ARG A 240 -8.29 8.44 -5.43
C ARG A 240 -7.87 9.79 -6.01
N VAL A 241 -8.21 10.86 -5.30
CA VAL A 241 -7.84 12.22 -5.67
C VAL A 241 -6.39 12.48 -5.32
N SER A 242 -5.60 12.89 -6.30
CA SER A 242 -4.18 13.25 -6.13
C SER A 242 -3.95 14.77 -6.15
N GLN A 243 -4.86 15.53 -6.78
CA GLN A 243 -4.70 16.98 -6.92
C GLN A 243 -6.07 17.67 -7.08
N LEU A 244 -6.16 18.89 -6.56
CA LEU A 244 -7.23 19.84 -6.84
C LEU A 244 -6.72 20.85 -7.87
N LEU A 245 -7.49 21.10 -8.91
CA LEU A 245 -7.14 22.07 -9.97
C LEU A 245 -7.79 23.43 -9.72
N THR A 246 -9.03 23.43 -9.19
CA THR A 246 -9.78 24.64 -8.81
C THR A 246 -10.60 24.39 -7.55
N HIS A 247 -10.78 25.41 -6.72
CA HIS A 247 -11.66 25.48 -5.55
C HIS A 247 -12.45 26.74 -5.56
#